data_416838e744df3cd5594c962d750a09bd
#
_entry.id   416838e744df3cd5594c962d750a09bd
#
_cell.length_a   1.000
_cell.length_b   1.000
_cell.length_c   1.000
_cell.angle_alpha   90.00
_cell.angle_beta   90.00
_cell.angle_gamma   90.00
#
_symmetry.space_group_name_H-M   'P 1'
#
loop_
_entity.id
_entity.type
_entity.pdbx_description
1 polymer ?
#
loop_
_entity_poly.entity_id
_entity_poly.type
_entity_poly.pdbx_seq_one_letter_code
_entity_poly.pdbx_strand_id
1 'polypeptide(L)'
;PNTGWYRGISENGVTDYINGAYIFQAIPAYGHYSVTKQPSLKDSVVSVDAESLQNPTTGGFGLICRASNNSYYGFEVSQDGYYAIWKRVDGHTYFLTYWNDSPLLPVNGKKIRMTLSCKGDEITAAVDGNVLTSLQDIDSNIMEGENGLFVNTYEKGNITVSFDNYEVGQPK
;
A
#
# COMPACT_ATOMS: atom_id res chain seq x y z
N PRO A 1 -19.45 -7.88 -2.36
CA PRO A 1 -19.99 -7.60 -1.03
C PRO A 1 -19.27 -6.40 -0.44
N ASN A 2 -20.02 -5.56 0.28
CA ASN A 2 -19.45 -4.41 0.99
C ASN A 2 -18.62 -4.95 2.17
N THR A 3 -17.30 -4.88 2.06
CA THR A 3 -16.37 -5.45 3.06
C THR A 3 -16.05 -4.48 4.20
N GLY A 4 -16.76 -3.36 4.30
CA GLY A 4 -16.61 -2.38 5.39
C GLY A 4 -15.47 -1.38 5.20
N TRP A 5 -14.91 -1.25 3.99
CA TRP A 5 -14.02 -0.15 3.67
C TRP A 5 -14.78 1.18 3.55
N TYR A 6 -14.10 2.26 3.89
CA TYR A 6 -14.63 3.60 3.70
C TYR A 6 -15.01 3.84 2.23
N ARG A 7 -16.15 4.47 2.00
CA ARG A 7 -16.61 4.90 0.69
C ARG A 7 -16.89 6.38 0.72
N GLY A 8 -16.36 7.11 -0.22
CA GLY A 8 -16.60 8.54 -0.25
C GLY A 8 -15.75 9.29 -1.26
N ILE A 9 -16.03 10.57 -1.32
CA ILE A 9 -15.31 11.55 -2.14
C ILE A 9 -14.67 12.55 -1.18
N SER A 10 -13.39 12.82 -1.38
CA SER A 10 -12.64 13.85 -0.67
C SER A 10 -11.87 14.70 -1.68
N GLU A 11 -11.22 15.75 -1.20
CA GLU A 11 -10.30 16.54 -2.03
C GLU A 11 -9.10 15.71 -2.54
N ASN A 12 -8.75 14.64 -1.83
CA ASN A 12 -7.62 13.79 -2.16
C ASN A 12 -7.97 12.61 -3.07
N GLY A 13 -9.25 12.27 -3.21
CA GLY A 13 -9.63 11.16 -4.06
C GLY A 13 -11.02 10.61 -3.80
N VAL A 14 -11.27 9.49 -4.45
CA VAL A 14 -12.53 8.76 -4.40
C VAL A 14 -12.27 7.30 -4.07
N THR A 15 -13.10 6.72 -3.20
CA THR A 15 -13.13 5.29 -2.94
C THR A 15 -14.54 4.75 -3.09
N ASP A 16 -14.69 3.64 -3.80
CA ASP A 16 -15.98 2.97 -3.98
C ASP A 16 -15.80 1.48 -4.32
N TYR A 17 -16.89 0.72 -4.26
CA TYR A 17 -16.94 -0.66 -4.78
C TYR A 17 -17.55 -0.67 -6.17
N ILE A 18 -16.82 -1.17 -7.14
CA ILE A 18 -17.27 -1.32 -8.53
C ILE A 18 -16.99 -2.75 -8.98
N ASN A 19 -18.02 -3.45 -9.44
CA ASN A 19 -17.93 -4.84 -9.94
C ASN A 19 -17.25 -5.82 -8.95
N GLY A 20 -17.46 -5.61 -7.65
CA GLY A 20 -16.92 -6.49 -6.61
C GLY A 20 -15.54 -6.11 -6.10
N ALA A 21 -14.80 -5.25 -6.77
CA ALA A 21 -13.51 -4.73 -6.34
C ALA A 21 -13.63 -3.38 -5.65
N TYR A 22 -12.68 -3.07 -4.76
CA TYR A 22 -12.55 -1.77 -4.13
C TYR A 22 -11.69 -0.86 -5.00
N ILE A 23 -12.30 0.16 -5.56
CA ILE A 23 -11.63 1.13 -6.43
C ILE A 23 -11.16 2.31 -5.61
N PHE A 24 -9.91 2.66 -5.80
CA PHE A 24 -9.25 3.74 -5.12
C PHE A 24 -8.63 4.69 -6.15
N GLN A 25 -9.12 5.92 -6.21
CA GLN A 25 -8.63 6.95 -7.12
C GLN A 25 -8.05 8.12 -6.33
N ALA A 26 -6.79 8.44 -6.55
CA ALA A 26 -6.21 9.70 -6.11
C ALA A 26 -6.25 10.72 -7.24
N ILE A 27 -6.65 11.96 -6.92
CA ILE A 27 -6.94 13.00 -7.90
C ILE A 27 -5.85 14.05 -8.02
N PRO A 28 -5.32 14.67 -6.95
CA PRO A 28 -4.40 15.77 -7.08
C PRO A 28 -2.95 15.31 -7.26
N ALA A 29 -2.15 16.19 -7.84
CA ALA A 29 -0.71 16.04 -7.85
C ALA A 29 -0.14 15.98 -6.42
N TYR A 30 0.89 15.12 -6.22
CA TYR A 30 1.55 14.92 -4.93
C TYR A 30 0.59 14.50 -3.79
N GLY A 31 -0.51 13.86 -4.16
CA GLY A 31 -1.52 13.37 -3.21
C GLY A 31 -1.10 12.02 -2.62
N HIS A 32 -1.33 11.87 -1.31
CA HIS A 32 -1.33 10.59 -0.62
C HIS A 32 -2.72 10.37 -0.03
N TYR A 33 -3.35 9.28 -0.41
CA TYR A 33 -4.63 8.91 0.15
C TYR A 33 -4.58 7.47 0.63
N SER A 34 -4.89 7.27 1.91
CA SER A 34 -4.86 5.95 2.54
C SER A 34 -6.14 5.67 3.31
N VAL A 35 -6.48 4.40 3.40
CA VAL A 35 -7.57 3.89 4.23
C VAL A 35 -7.07 2.73 5.05
N THR A 36 -7.48 2.67 6.31
CA THR A 36 -7.12 1.59 7.23
C THR A 36 -8.35 0.85 7.71
N LYS A 37 -8.13 -0.33 8.28
CA LYS A 37 -9.19 -1.20 8.76
C LYS A 37 -8.76 -1.96 9.99
N GLN A 38 -9.64 -2.02 10.99
CA GLN A 38 -9.51 -2.86 12.17
C GLN A 38 -9.36 -4.36 11.83
N PRO A 39 -8.70 -5.17 12.66
CA PRO A 39 -8.16 -4.81 13.98
C PRO A 39 -6.77 -4.16 13.92
N SER A 40 -6.40 -3.44 14.99
CA SER A 40 -5.01 -3.08 15.25
C SER A 40 -4.21 -4.32 15.63
N LEU A 41 -3.03 -4.48 15.03
CA LEU A 41 -2.16 -5.62 15.24
C LEU A 41 -0.71 -5.15 15.45
N LYS A 42 -0.01 -5.83 16.36
CA LYS A 42 1.44 -5.66 16.53
C LYS A 42 2.20 -6.33 15.39
N ASP A 43 1.86 -7.56 15.11
CA ASP A 43 2.44 -8.35 14.02
C ASP A 43 1.34 -8.73 13.03
N SER A 44 1.58 -8.46 11.75
CA SER A 44 0.59 -8.72 10.70
C SER A 44 1.24 -9.12 9.39
N VAL A 45 0.50 -9.90 8.62
CA VAL A 45 0.72 -10.10 7.18
C VAL A 45 -0.51 -9.60 6.47
N VAL A 46 -0.32 -8.63 5.59
CA VAL A 46 -1.38 -8.02 4.80
C VAL A 46 -1.17 -8.39 3.34
N SER A 47 -2.21 -8.84 2.68
CA SER A 47 -2.14 -9.16 1.25
C SER A 47 -3.35 -8.62 0.50
N VAL A 48 -3.14 -8.26 -0.76
CA VAL A 48 -4.19 -7.77 -1.65
C VAL A 48 -3.86 -8.06 -3.11
N ASP A 49 -4.85 -8.34 -3.92
CA ASP A 49 -4.73 -8.29 -5.37
C ASP A 49 -4.90 -6.84 -5.81
N ALA A 50 -3.91 -6.30 -6.51
CA ALA A 50 -3.91 -4.92 -6.96
C ALA A 50 -3.67 -4.81 -8.46
N GLU A 51 -4.39 -3.90 -9.12
CA GLU A 51 -4.27 -3.63 -10.55
C GLU A 51 -4.45 -2.14 -10.81
N SER A 52 -3.48 -1.53 -11.47
CA SER A 52 -3.63 -0.15 -11.94
C SER A 52 -4.49 -0.12 -13.21
N LEU A 53 -5.55 0.68 -13.17
CA LEU A 53 -6.53 0.77 -14.25
C LEU A 53 -6.26 1.88 -15.27
N GLN A 54 -5.24 2.70 -15.03
CA GLN A 54 -4.88 3.82 -15.91
C GLN A 54 -3.41 3.79 -16.30
N ASN A 55 -3.14 4.06 -17.56
CA ASN A 55 -1.81 4.26 -18.16
C ASN A 55 -1.62 5.72 -18.57
N PRO A 56 -0.41 6.23 -18.58
CA PRO A 56 0.69 6.06 -17.66
C PRO A 56 0.59 7.11 -16.58
N THR A 57 0.77 6.75 -15.38
CA THR A 57 0.73 7.74 -14.32
C THR A 57 2.00 7.65 -13.51
N THR A 58 2.50 8.79 -13.17
CA THR A 58 3.49 8.94 -12.14
C THR A 58 2.80 8.82 -10.78
N GLY A 59 2.71 7.62 -10.30
CA GLY A 59 2.08 7.31 -9.03
C GLY A 59 2.40 5.91 -8.56
N GLY A 60 2.08 5.64 -7.33
CA GLY A 60 2.26 4.35 -6.69
C GLY A 60 1.03 3.93 -5.88
N PHE A 61 1.01 2.67 -5.53
CA PHE A 61 -0.05 2.10 -4.70
C PHE A 61 0.52 0.99 -3.83
N GLY A 62 -0.19 0.68 -2.75
CA GLY A 62 0.34 -0.35 -1.90
C GLY A 62 -0.41 -0.65 -0.63
N LEU A 63 0.33 -1.28 0.26
CA LEU A 63 -0.11 -1.77 1.55
C LEU A 63 0.51 -0.97 2.68
N ILE A 64 -0.23 -0.80 3.75
CA ILE A 64 0.28 -0.26 5.01
C ILE A 64 0.03 -1.23 6.16
N CYS A 65 0.93 -1.22 7.14
CA CYS A 65 0.77 -1.92 8.40
C CYS A 65 1.09 -1.01 9.58
N ARG A 66 0.55 -1.36 10.75
CA ARG A 66 0.75 -0.66 12.02
C ARG A 66 0.38 0.84 11.98
N ALA A 67 -0.69 1.17 11.26
CA ALA A 67 -1.13 2.56 11.15
C ALA A 67 -1.76 3.04 12.47
N SER A 68 -1.15 4.07 13.07
CA SER A 68 -1.62 4.73 14.28
C SER A 68 -1.08 6.17 14.31
N ASN A 69 -1.92 7.11 14.69
CA ASN A 69 -1.52 8.52 14.89
C ASN A 69 -0.67 9.11 13.74
N ASN A 70 -1.08 8.89 12.50
CA ASN A 70 -0.38 9.34 11.29
C ASN A 70 1.06 8.78 11.13
N SER A 71 1.32 7.61 11.74
CA SER A 71 2.58 6.87 11.66
C SER A 71 2.31 5.44 11.23
N TYR A 72 3.05 4.90 10.26
CA TYR A 72 2.88 3.56 9.70
C TYR A 72 4.01 3.16 8.75
N TYR A 73 4.09 1.87 8.43
CA TYR A 73 4.94 1.37 7.34
C TYR A 73 4.14 1.26 6.06
N GLY A 74 4.79 1.53 4.93
CA GLY A 74 4.26 1.37 3.59
C GLY A 74 5.15 0.51 2.70
N PHE A 75 4.53 -0.39 1.96
CA PHE A 75 5.10 -1.08 0.80
C PHE A 75 4.43 -0.54 -0.45
N GLU A 76 5.19 0.09 -1.31
CA GLU A 76 4.72 0.78 -2.49
C GLU A 76 5.28 0.15 -3.76
N VAL A 77 4.41 0.03 -4.75
CA VAL A 77 4.75 -0.34 -6.12
C VAL A 77 4.35 0.80 -7.04
N SER A 78 5.25 1.22 -7.90
CA SER A 78 4.97 2.20 -8.96
C SER A 78 4.58 1.49 -10.26
N GLN A 79 3.88 2.23 -11.12
CA GLN A 79 3.37 1.68 -12.40
C GLN A 79 4.46 1.40 -13.43
N ASP A 80 5.65 1.93 -13.24
CA ASP A 80 6.83 1.74 -14.10
C ASP A 80 7.75 0.60 -13.63
N GLY A 81 7.30 -0.21 -12.65
CA GLY A 81 7.98 -1.44 -12.24
C GLY A 81 8.97 -1.29 -11.11
N TYR A 82 8.90 -0.20 -10.34
CA TYR A 82 9.71 0.00 -9.15
C TYR A 82 8.94 -0.29 -7.88
N TYR A 83 9.65 -0.54 -6.79
CA TYR A 83 9.09 -0.67 -5.45
C TYR A 83 9.95 0.00 -4.41
N ALA A 84 9.34 0.36 -3.30
CA ALA A 84 10.02 0.87 -2.12
C ALA A 84 9.31 0.43 -0.83
N ILE A 85 10.06 0.32 0.26
CA ILE A 85 9.54 0.30 1.62
C ILE A 85 9.90 1.64 2.28
N TRP A 86 8.91 2.24 2.90
CA TRP A 86 9.06 3.48 3.63
C TRP A 86 8.27 3.43 4.93
N LYS A 87 8.59 4.32 5.86
CA LYS A 87 7.77 4.60 7.03
C LYS A 87 7.34 6.06 7.03
N ARG A 88 6.17 6.28 7.56
CA ARG A 88 5.69 7.62 7.91
C ARG A 88 5.71 7.77 9.41
N VAL A 89 6.26 8.87 9.90
CA VAL A 89 6.32 9.21 11.33
C VAL A 89 5.80 10.63 11.47
N ASP A 90 4.72 10.79 12.21
CA ASP A 90 4.05 12.08 12.42
C ASP A 90 3.80 12.86 11.11
N GLY A 91 3.43 12.14 10.06
CA GLY A 91 3.15 12.70 8.75
C GLY A 91 4.37 12.90 7.82
N HIS A 92 5.59 12.65 8.27
CA HIS A 92 6.80 12.74 7.46
C HIS A 92 7.23 11.37 6.96
N THR A 93 7.54 11.27 5.67
CA THR A 93 7.93 10.01 5.02
C THR A 93 9.45 9.84 5.03
N TYR A 94 9.89 8.65 5.43
CA TYR A 94 11.29 8.23 5.45
C TYR A 94 11.42 6.92 4.68
N PHE A 95 12.22 6.91 3.61
CA PHE A 95 12.49 5.70 2.83
C PHE A 95 13.42 4.77 3.61
N LEU A 96 13.01 3.52 3.75
CA LEU A 96 13.81 2.44 4.34
C LEU A 96 14.59 1.67 3.25
N THR A 97 14.06 1.67 2.01
CA THR A 97 14.80 1.28 0.80
C THR A 97 14.80 2.44 -0.19
N TYR A 98 15.80 2.48 -1.08
CA TYR A 98 15.65 3.27 -2.29
C TYR A 98 14.60 2.60 -3.21
N TRP A 99 14.13 3.33 -4.22
CA TRP A 99 13.35 2.74 -5.29
C TRP A 99 14.21 1.72 -6.05
N ASN A 100 13.72 0.48 -6.12
CA ASN A 100 14.37 -0.63 -6.80
C ASN A 100 13.44 -1.16 -7.88
N ASP A 101 13.98 -1.50 -9.05
CA ASP A 101 13.24 -2.22 -10.08
C ASP A 101 13.20 -3.72 -9.79
N SER A 102 12.18 -4.38 -10.33
CA SER A 102 12.07 -5.83 -10.28
C SER A 102 11.33 -6.37 -11.50
N PRO A 103 11.84 -7.44 -12.14
CA PRO A 103 11.15 -8.10 -13.24
C PRO A 103 9.84 -8.77 -12.82
N LEU A 104 9.59 -8.90 -11.53
CA LEU A 104 8.34 -9.42 -10.96
C LEU A 104 7.23 -8.38 -10.96
N LEU A 105 7.59 -7.11 -11.10
CA LEU A 105 6.63 -6.01 -11.08
C LEU A 105 6.10 -5.73 -12.48
N PRO A 106 4.79 -5.60 -12.65
CA PRO A 106 4.21 -5.33 -13.94
C PRO A 106 4.42 -3.89 -14.34
N VAL A 107 4.84 -3.72 -15.55
CA VAL A 107 4.66 -2.48 -16.29
C VAL A 107 3.31 -2.59 -17.01
N ASN A 108 2.46 -1.58 -16.92
CA ASN A 108 1.18 -1.48 -17.66
C ASN A 108 0.00 -2.33 -17.14
N GLY A 109 -0.40 -2.16 -15.90
CA GLY A 109 -1.75 -2.56 -15.46
C GLY A 109 -1.99 -4.06 -15.29
N LYS A 110 -0.96 -4.86 -15.13
CA LYS A 110 -1.13 -6.28 -14.79
C LYS A 110 -1.49 -6.42 -13.30
N LYS A 111 -2.47 -7.25 -13.01
CA LYS A 111 -2.83 -7.62 -11.63
C LYS A 111 -1.67 -8.35 -10.96
N ILE A 112 -1.35 -7.95 -9.72
CA ILE A 112 -0.35 -8.59 -8.85
C ILE A 112 -0.95 -8.88 -7.48
N ARG A 113 -0.43 -9.91 -6.81
CA ARG A 113 -0.69 -10.18 -5.40
C ARG A 113 0.39 -9.55 -4.55
N MET A 114 0.10 -8.41 -3.92
CA MET A 114 1.02 -7.75 -2.99
C MET A 114 0.92 -8.36 -1.60
N THR A 115 2.04 -8.45 -0.91
CA THR A 115 2.10 -8.87 0.50
C THR A 115 3.10 -8.01 1.26
N LEU A 116 2.67 -7.50 2.42
CA LEU A 116 3.50 -6.79 3.40
C LEU A 116 3.41 -7.52 4.73
N SER A 117 4.56 -7.94 5.26
CA SER A 117 4.69 -8.53 6.59
C SER A 117 5.40 -7.57 7.52
N CYS A 118 4.81 -7.31 8.68
CA CYS A 118 5.39 -6.57 9.79
C CYS A 118 5.45 -7.50 11.00
N LYS A 119 6.64 -7.99 11.36
CA LYS A 119 6.88 -8.96 12.43
C LYS A 119 8.05 -8.53 13.30
N GLY A 120 7.80 -8.14 14.56
CA GLY A 120 8.84 -7.53 15.38
C GLY A 120 9.43 -6.31 14.66
N ASP A 121 10.75 -6.29 14.49
CA ASP A 121 11.46 -5.23 13.77
C ASP A 121 11.60 -5.52 12.26
N GLU A 122 11.19 -6.70 11.80
CA GLU A 122 11.31 -7.11 10.40
C GLU A 122 10.13 -6.66 9.57
N ILE A 123 10.43 -6.00 8.45
CA ILE A 123 9.48 -5.59 7.44
C ILE A 123 9.82 -6.30 6.13
N THR A 124 8.90 -7.09 5.60
CA THR A 124 9.10 -7.88 4.39
C THR A 124 8.04 -7.57 3.35
N ALA A 125 8.47 -7.27 2.12
CA ALA A 125 7.61 -7.07 0.96
C ALA A 125 7.75 -8.21 -0.05
N ALA A 126 6.63 -8.67 -0.59
CA ALA A 126 6.58 -9.71 -1.60
C ALA A 126 5.52 -9.42 -2.67
N VAL A 127 5.73 -9.97 -3.86
CA VAL A 127 4.77 -9.95 -4.97
C VAL A 127 4.64 -11.35 -5.56
N ASP A 128 3.40 -11.78 -5.78
CA ASP A 128 3.07 -13.11 -6.33
C ASP A 128 3.80 -14.26 -5.60
N GLY A 129 3.92 -14.12 -4.26
CA GLY A 129 4.59 -15.09 -3.38
C GLY A 129 6.12 -15.01 -3.38
N ASN A 130 6.73 -14.12 -4.17
CA ASN A 130 8.18 -13.95 -4.22
C ASN A 130 8.60 -12.74 -3.38
N VAL A 131 9.51 -12.94 -2.45
CA VAL A 131 10.06 -11.85 -1.62
C VAL A 131 10.90 -10.92 -2.49
N LEU A 132 10.55 -9.64 -2.47
CA LEU A 132 11.31 -8.58 -3.12
C LEU A 132 12.42 -8.08 -2.20
N THR A 133 12.11 -7.89 -0.93
CA THR A 133 13.05 -7.39 0.07
C THR A 133 12.56 -7.72 1.48
N SER A 134 13.51 -7.87 2.41
CA SER A 134 13.29 -7.92 3.85
C SER A 134 14.32 -7.02 4.51
N LEU A 135 13.90 -6.23 5.49
CA LEU A 135 14.76 -5.31 6.23
C LEU A 135 14.37 -5.26 7.71
N GLN A 136 15.24 -4.70 8.53
CA GLN A 136 14.96 -4.44 9.94
C GLN A 136 14.96 -2.95 10.24
N ASP A 137 13.97 -2.50 11.03
CA ASP A 137 13.86 -1.12 11.56
C ASP A 137 13.86 -1.17 13.10
N ILE A 138 15.04 -1.41 13.66
CA ILE A 138 15.25 -1.76 15.07
C ILE A 138 14.81 -0.64 16.04
N ASP A 139 14.97 0.61 15.64
CA ASP A 139 14.71 1.78 16.49
C ASP A 139 13.33 2.42 16.24
N SER A 140 12.40 1.66 15.68
CA SER A 140 11.10 2.18 15.33
C SER A 140 10.16 2.26 16.54
N ASN A 141 9.44 3.38 16.63
CA ASN A 141 8.33 3.55 17.58
C ASN A 141 6.97 3.11 16.99
N ILE A 142 6.94 2.59 15.75
CA ILE A 142 5.72 2.11 15.07
C ILE A 142 5.50 0.64 15.43
N MET A 143 4.87 0.38 16.57
CA MET A 143 4.82 -0.96 17.18
C MET A 143 3.54 -1.73 16.85
N GLU A 144 2.41 -1.03 16.69
CA GLU A 144 1.11 -1.63 16.42
C GLU A 144 0.16 -0.63 15.77
N GLY A 145 -0.87 -1.12 15.12
CA GLY A 145 -1.89 -0.29 14.50
C GLY A 145 -2.72 -1.05 13.47
N GLU A 146 -3.56 -0.32 12.79
CA GLU A 146 -4.40 -0.83 11.72
C GLU A 146 -3.58 -1.16 10.47
N ASN A 147 -4.17 -1.99 9.61
CA ASN A 147 -3.59 -2.32 8.31
C ASN A 147 -4.47 -1.74 7.20
N GLY A 148 -3.91 -1.47 6.04
CA GLY A 148 -4.69 -0.83 5.00
C GLY A 148 -4.04 -0.73 3.63
N LEU A 149 -4.65 0.13 2.83
CA LEU A 149 -4.33 0.39 1.44
C LEU A 149 -4.02 1.87 1.24
N PHE A 150 -3.22 2.18 0.25
CA PHE A 150 -2.99 3.56 -0.15
C PHE A 150 -2.73 3.69 -1.65
N VAL A 151 -2.89 4.92 -2.15
CA VAL A 151 -2.44 5.36 -3.47
C VAL A 151 -1.73 6.70 -3.35
N ASN A 152 -0.70 6.88 -4.16
CA ASN A 152 0.09 8.10 -4.25
C ASN A 152 0.09 8.64 -5.69
N THR A 153 0.09 9.97 -5.82
CA THR A 153 0.39 10.65 -7.08
C THR A 153 1.66 11.49 -6.92
N TYR A 154 2.60 11.40 -7.87
CA TYR A 154 3.86 12.13 -7.82
C TYR A 154 3.89 13.36 -8.73
N GLU A 155 3.10 13.34 -9.80
CA GLU A 155 2.98 14.44 -10.75
C GLU A 155 1.50 14.72 -11.05
N LYS A 156 1.26 15.61 -11.99
CA LYS A 156 -0.10 15.91 -12.47
C LYS A 156 -0.69 14.68 -13.13
N GLY A 157 -1.72 14.15 -12.54
CA GLY A 157 -2.45 13.00 -13.07
C GLY A 157 -3.20 12.28 -11.97
N ASN A 158 -4.22 11.56 -12.39
CA ASN A 158 -4.99 10.70 -11.50
C ASN A 158 -4.40 9.29 -11.55
N ILE A 159 -4.36 8.61 -10.43
CA ILE A 159 -4.13 7.17 -10.38
C ILE A 159 -5.43 6.50 -9.96
N THR A 160 -5.81 5.45 -10.67
CA THR A 160 -6.95 4.61 -10.30
C THR A 160 -6.47 3.17 -10.17
N VAL A 161 -6.66 2.60 -8.99
CA VAL A 161 -6.25 1.24 -8.65
C VAL A 161 -7.46 0.43 -8.20
N SER A 162 -7.55 -0.79 -8.70
CA SER A 162 -8.49 -1.80 -8.24
C SER A 162 -7.81 -2.68 -7.20
N PHE A 163 -8.43 -2.82 -6.03
CA PHE A 163 -8.01 -3.75 -4.99
C PHE A 163 -9.09 -4.81 -4.75
N ASP A 164 -8.66 -6.06 -4.66
CA ASP A 164 -9.54 -7.19 -4.40
C ASP A 164 -8.85 -8.22 -3.49
N ASN A 165 -9.62 -9.14 -2.91
CA ASN A 165 -9.08 -10.22 -2.07
C ASN A 165 -8.13 -9.74 -0.97
N TYR A 166 -8.51 -8.66 -0.27
CA TYR A 166 -7.74 -8.15 0.87
C TYR A 166 -7.82 -9.11 2.04
N GLU A 167 -6.67 -9.47 2.57
CA GLU A 167 -6.53 -10.38 3.70
C GLU A 167 -5.55 -9.81 4.72
N VAL A 168 -5.85 -10.01 6.00
CA VAL A 168 -4.96 -9.73 7.12
C VAL A 168 -4.85 -10.98 7.97
N GLY A 169 -3.63 -11.39 8.28
CA GLY A 169 -3.32 -12.50 9.14
C GLY A 169 -2.16 -12.19 10.08
N GLN A 170 -1.81 -13.16 10.91
CA GLN A 170 -0.59 -13.11 11.71
C GLN A 170 0.54 -13.81 10.96
N PRO A 171 1.78 -13.29 11.02
CA PRO A 171 2.95 -13.98 10.47
C PRO A 171 3.16 -15.31 11.19
N LYS A 172 3.49 -16.33 10.43
CA LYS A 172 3.84 -17.65 10.96
C LYS A 172 5.24 -17.63 11.59
#